data_431cd427c2792f5e933c5ab1710972f8
#
_entry.id   431cd427c2792f5e933c5ab1710972f8
#
_cell.length_a   1.000
_cell.length_b   1.000
_cell.length_c   1.000
_cell.angle_alpha   90.00
_cell.angle_beta   90.00
_cell.angle_gamma   90.00
#
_symmetry.space_group_name_H-M   'P 1'
#
loop_
_entity.id
_entity.type
_entity.pdbx_description
1 polymer ?
#
loop_
_entity_poly.entity_id
_entity_poly.type
_entity_poly.pdbx_seq_one_letter_code
_entity_poly.pdbx_strand_id
1 'polypeptide(L)'
;MRAGLLYRALASLGDVRVIVVPVHAVCYEASGLCPADRLTVVDLNGAADVRADLVARVADPLERARVAALHPRPSLSEAATIEVAQSVAGLVGGAPLVLVMREYLAPYLDAVLDRHARPMCILDVDDVESTARRRSGEPAEAERYESLERHYLRRFDHILACSPTDASDLRGRYGIDAMVAPNAVNIPAPRRVSPRWDVLFVANLSYAPNVAAAHWLCHEILPLMPDATVALVGLNPSAEVYSLRAENVFVSGTVPDVEPYYATSRVVAVPLQAGGGTSIKVLEAFAHRRPVVSTTTGVRGLPITAGKHILIADEPQSFADACVRLLDDCSAGKRLSEAGYSLVQEQFAIERVTASLSGALSRLTSNRGE
;
A
#
# COMPACT_ATOMS: atom_id res chain seq x y z
N MET A 1 5.65 0.58 -5.99
CA MET A 1 6.45 -0.45 -5.30
C MET A 1 5.88 -1.85 -5.51
N ARG A 2 4.65 -2.21 -5.02
CA ARG A 2 4.09 -3.56 -5.19
C ARG A 2 3.89 -3.98 -6.65
N ALA A 3 3.31 -3.11 -7.48
CA ALA A 3 3.19 -3.38 -8.92
C ALA A 3 4.53 -3.69 -9.58
N GLY A 4 5.60 -2.96 -9.22
CA GLY A 4 6.95 -3.23 -9.72
C GLY A 4 7.51 -4.58 -9.27
N LEU A 5 7.22 -5.00 -8.05
CA LEU A 5 7.58 -6.33 -7.53
C LEU A 5 6.88 -7.44 -8.34
N LEU A 6 5.56 -7.33 -8.51
CA LEU A 6 4.76 -8.30 -9.25
C LEU A 6 5.18 -8.37 -10.73
N TYR A 7 5.42 -7.20 -11.35
CA TYR A 7 5.92 -7.13 -12.72
C TYR A 7 7.28 -7.84 -12.87
N ARG A 8 8.24 -7.56 -11.99
CA ARG A 8 9.57 -8.22 -12.04
C ARG A 8 9.47 -9.73 -11.86
N ALA A 9 8.61 -10.19 -10.95
CA ALA A 9 8.39 -11.60 -10.71
C ALA A 9 7.82 -12.29 -11.94
N LEU A 10 6.82 -11.70 -12.60
CA LEU A 10 6.22 -12.22 -13.83
C LEU A 10 7.19 -12.15 -15.02
N ALA A 11 7.92 -11.04 -15.17
CA ALA A 11 8.87 -10.83 -16.25
C ALA A 11 10.04 -11.84 -16.26
N SER A 12 10.34 -12.45 -15.11
CA SER A 12 11.30 -13.54 -15.03
C SER A 12 10.77 -14.88 -15.58
N LEU A 13 9.45 -15.01 -15.76
CA LEU A 13 8.79 -16.23 -16.24
C LEU A 13 8.43 -16.15 -17.74
N GLY A 14 8.32 -14.95 -18.28
CA GLY A 14 7.95 -14.77 -19.68
C GLY A 14 7.62 -13.33 -20.04
N ASP A 15 6.95 -13.19 -21.15
CA ASP A 15 6.57 -11.91 -21.71
C ASP A 15 5.37 -11.32 -20.96
N VAL A 16 5.51 -10.10 -20.40
CA VAL A 16 4.48 -9.45 -19.58
C VAL A 16 3.93 -8.23 -20.28
N ARG A 17 2.60 -8.17 -20.37
CA ARG A 17 1.85 -6.96 -20.73
C ARG A 17 1.12 -6.42 -19.51
N VAL A 18 1.10 -5.11 -19.37
CA VAL A 18 0.42 -4.43 -18.27
C VAL A 18 -0.83 -3.74 -18.81
N ILE A 19 -1.97 -4.06 -18.22
CA ILE A 19 -3.25 -3.42 -18.52
C ILE A 19 -3.62 -2.56 -17.31
N VAL A 20 -3.73 -1.25 -17.51
CA VAL A 20 -4.11 -0.29 -16.47
C VAL A 20 -5.59 0.06 -16.64
N VAL A 21 -6.36 -0.13 -15.59
CA VAL A 21 -7.74 0.35 -15.48
C VAL A 21 -7.71 1.63 -14.61
N PRO A 22 -7.94 2.81 -15.20
CA PRO A 22 -7.78 4.09 -14.51
C PRO A 22 -8.99 4.42 -13.61
N VAL A 23 -9.14 3.67 -12.51
CA VAL A 23 -10.26 3.82 -11.55
C VAL A 23 -10.17 5.08 -10.67
N HIS A 24 -9.05 5.80 -10.72
CA HIS A 24 -8.87 7.09 -10.08
C HIS A 24 -8.67 8.17 -11.14
N ALA A 25 -9.17 9.38 -10.90
CA ALA A 25 -9.03 10.54 -11.79
C ALA A 25 -7.58 11.08 -11.94
N VAL A 26 -6.60 10.40 -11.37
CA VAL A 26 -5.19 10.78 -11.46
C VAL A 26 -4.59 10.19 -12.74
N CYS A 27 -4.02 11.04 -13.60
CA CYS A 27 -3.20 10.59 -14.73
C CYS A 27 -2.05 9.71 -14.23
N TYR A 28 -2.12 8.42 -14.51
CA TYR A 28 -1.02 7.51 -14.27
C TYR A 28 0.00 7.68 -15.38
N GLU A 29 1.04 8.44 -15.12
CA GLU A 29 2.28 8.20 -15.84
C GLU A 29 2.85 6.89 -15.31
N ALA A 30 2.60 5.80 -16.04
CA ALA A 30 3.20 4.49 -15.74
C ALA A 30 4.70 4.46 -16.10
N SER A 31 5.32 5.62 -16.15
CA SER A 31 6.73 5.81 -16.42
C SER A 31 7.56 5.08 -15.35
N GLY A 32 8.28 4.05 -15.79
CA GLY A 32 9.19 3.27 -14.96
C GLY A 32 8.67 1.92 -14.44
N LEU A 33 7.38 1.56 -14.64
CA LEU A 33 6.89 0.22 -14.28
C LEU A 33 7.31 -0.83 -15.32
N CYS A 34 7.06 -0.56 -16.59
CA CYS A 34 7.38 -1.42 -17.73
C CYS A 34 7.67 -0.55 -18.97
N PRO A 35 8.26 -1.12 -20.04
CA PRO A 35 8.35 -0.45 -21.33
C PRO A 35 6.99 0.02 -21.84
N ALA A 36 6.94 1.18 -22.50
CA ALA A 36 5.69 1.79 -22.94
C ALA A 36 4.91 0.94 -23.94
N ASP A 37 5.59 0.16 -24.78
CA ASP A 37 5.00 -0.79 -25.74
C ASP A 37 4.35 -2.01 -25.07
N ARG A 38 4.60 -2.20 -23.78
CA ARG A 38 4.03 -3.27 -22.95
C ARG A 38 2.86 -2.81 -22.09
N LEU A 39 2.51 -1.52 -22.15
CA LEU A 39 1.48 -0.90 -21.33
C LEU A 39 0.28 -0.52 -22.21
N THR A 40 -0.92 -0.90 -21.75
CA THR A 40 -2.18 -0.48 -22.33
C THR A 40 -3.07 0.10 -21.24
N VAL A 41 -3.62 1.27 -21.48
CA VAL A 41 -4.60 1.89 -20.57
C VAL A 41 -5.99 1.66 -21.14
N VAL A 42 -6.89 1.14 -20.32
CA VAL A 42 -8.30 0.93 -20.69
C VAL A 42 -8.98 2.28 -20.78
N ASP A 43 -9.70 2.53 -21.88
CA ASP A 43 -10.53 3.71 -22.00
C ASP A 43 -11.85 3.48 -21.23
N LEU A 44 -12.06 4.29 -20.20
CA LEU A 44 -13.29 4.30 -19.42
C LEU A 44 -14.27 5.41 -19.86
N ASN A 45 -13.94 6.19 -20.92
CA ASN A 45 -14.82 7.22 -21.43
C ASN A 45 -16.08 6.59 -22.03
N GLY A 46 -17.25 6.99 -21.49
CA GLY A 46 -18.55 6.44 -21.88
C GLY A 46 -18.97 5.18 -21.10
N ALA A 47 -18.07 4.57 -20.32
CA ALA A 47 -18.37 3.47 -19.43
C ALA A 47 -18.79 3.93 -18.02
N ALA A 48 -18.75 5.23 -17.74
CA ALA A 48 -19.25 5.75 -16.49
C ALA A 48 -20.73 5.36 -16.37
N ASP A 49 -21.05 4.50 -15.42
CA ASP A 49 -22.44 4.33 -14.99
C ASP A 49 -22.96 5.76 -14.77
N VAL A 50 -24.05 6.11 -15.45
CA VAL A 50 -24.71 7.43 -15.34
C VAL A 50 -24.89 7.81 -13.87
N ARG A 51 -24.98 6.83 -12.96
CA ARG A 51 -25.06 6.99 -11.52
C ARG A 51 -23.75 7.47 -10.89
N ALA A 52 -22.58 6.96 -11.31
CA ALA A 52 -21.29 7.41 -10.80
C ALA A 52 -21.03 8.87 -11.16
N ASP A 53 -21.37 9.26 -12.39
CA ASP A 53 -21.31 10.66 -12.85
C ASP A 53 -22.30 11.58 -12.08
N LEU A 54 -23.48 11.07 -11.76
CA LEU A 54 -24.46 11.78 -10.93
C LEU A 54 -23.96 11.94 -9.48
N VAL A 55 -23.39 10.90 -8.89
CA VAL A 55 -22.80 10.94 -7.53
C VAL A 55 -21.64 11.94 -7.48
N ALA A 56 -20.79 11.96 -8.50
CA ALA A 56 -19.67 12.90 -8.59
C ALA A 56 -20.12 14.37 -8.68
N ARG A 57 -21.31 14.63 -9.24
CA ARG A 57 -21.89 15.96 -9.37
C ARG A 57 -22.61 16.45 -8.10
N VAL A 58 -22.85 15.59 -7.11
CA VAL A 58 -23.43 16.00 -5.84
C VAL A 58 -22.40 16.80 -5.03
N ALA A 59 -22.64 18.11 -4.90
CA ALA A 59 -21.70 19.02 -4.24
C ALA A 59 -21.62 18.78 -2.71
N ASP A 60 -22.76 18.45 -2.08
CA ASP A 60 -22.83 18.17 -0.65
C ASP A 60 -22.19 16.81 -0.33
N PRO A 61 -21.14 16.77 0.54
CA PRO A 61 -20.46 15.54 0.92
C PRO A 61 -21.38 14.52 1.61
N LEU A 62 -22.34 14.96 2.44
CA LEU A 62 -23.27 14.08 3.14
C LEU A 62 -24.30 13.45 2.18
N GLU A 63 -24.82 14.25 1.26
CA GLU A 63 -25.76 13.77 0.24
C GLU A 63 -25.03 12.85 -0.75
N ARG A 64 -23.80 13.17 -1.12
CA ARG A 64 -22.94 12.31 -1.94
C ARG A 64 -22.72 10.96 -1.27
N ALA A 65 -22.42 10.94 0.02
CA ALA A 65 -22.27 9.71 0.79
C ALA A 65 -23.55 8.88 0.83
N ARG A 66 -24.72 9.54 0.97
CA ARG A 66 -26.03 8.87 0.93
C ARG A 66 -26.33 8.25 -0.42
N VAL A 67 -26.09 8.97 -1.51
CA VAL A 67 -26.31 8.46 -2.88
C VAL A 67 -25.33 7.34 -3.20
N ALA A 68 -24.06 7.52 -2.85
CA ALA A 68 -23.06 6.45 -2.96
C ALA A 68 -23.44 5.22 -2.13
N ALA A 69 -24.09 5.39 -0.96
CA ALA A 69 -24.55 4.28 -0.13
C ALA A 69 -25.61 3.40 -0.80
N LEU A 70 -26.29 3.88 -1.83
CA LEU A 70 -27.27 3.11 -2.61
C LEU A 70 -26.62 2.30 -3.74
N HIS A 71 -25.32 2.47 -4.00
CA HIS A 71 -24.62 1.76 -5.05
C HIS A 71 -24.17 0.37 -4.55
N PRO A 72 -24.44 -0.73 -5.31
CA PRO A 72 -24.17 -2.09 -4.84
C PRO A 72 -22.68 -2.48 -4.87
N ARG A 73 -21.84 -1.74 -5.60
CA ARG A 73 -20.41 -2.00 -5.75
C ARG A 73 -19.56 -0.98 -4.98
N PRO A 74 -18.32 -1.33 -4.57
CA PRO A 74 -17.35 -0.35 -4.09
C PRO A 74 -17.08 0.73 -5.13
N SER A 75 -16.77 1.95 -4.68
CA SER A 75 -16.56 3.11 -5.54
C SER A 75 -15.52 2.89 -6.65
N LEU A 76 -14.45 2.14 -6.37
CA LEU A 76 -13.41 1.84 -7.35
C LEU A 76 -13.79 0.75 -8.38
N SER A 77 -14.94 0.11 -8.19
CA SER A 77 -15.47 -0.92 -9.11
C SER A 77 -16.69 -0.44 -9.90
N GLU A 78 -17.11 0.80 -9.73
CA GLU A 78 -18.35 1.34 -10.34
C GLU A 78 -18.31 1.33 -11.87
N ALA A 79 -17.14 1.60 -12.47
CA ALA A 79 -16.97 1.61 -13.92
C ALA A 79 -16.83 0.21 -14.55
N ALA A 80 -16.94 -0.88 -13.80
CA ALA A 80 -16.86 -2.24 -14.32
C ALA A 80 -18.18 -2.65 -14.98
N THR A 81 -18.49 -2.07 -16.14
CA THR A 81 -19.62 -2.45 -17.00
C THR A 81 -19.28 -3.71 -17.80
N ILE A 82 -20.30 -4.30 -18.43
CA ILE A 82 -20.13 -5.47 -19.33
C ILE A 82 -19.18 -5.11 -20.48
N GLU A 83 -19.33 -3.93 -21.07
CA GLU A 83 -18.55 -3.44 -22.20
C GLU A 83 -17.06 -3.28 -21.79
N VAL A 84 -16.80 -2.71 -20.62
CA VAL A 84 -15.44 -2.55 -20.11
C VAL A 84 -14.82 -3.91 -19.80
N ALA A 85 -15.55 -4.83 -19.18
CA ALA A 85 -15.06 -6.19 -18.92
C ALA A 85 -14.76 -6.94 -20.22
N GLN A 86 -15.57 -6.76 -21.28
CA GLN A 86 -15.33 -7.32 -22.62
C GLN A 86 -14.09 -6.70 -23.27
N SER A 87 -13.89 -5.37 -23.13
CA SER A 87 -12.69 -4.69 -23.61
C SER A 87 -11.43 -5.24 -22.93
N VAL A 88 -11.44 -5.35 -21.59
CA VAL A 88 -10.35 -5.97 -20.83
C VAL A 88 -10.10 -7.40 -21.30
N ALA A 89 -11.16 -8.19 -21.53
CA ALA A 89 -11.04 -9.55 -22.01
C ALA A 89 -10.42 -9.64 -23.42
N GLY A 90 -10.68 -8.66 -24.30
CA GLY A 90 -10.02 -8.50 -25.58
C GLY A 90 -8.50 -8.24 -25.43
N LEU A 91 -8.13 -7.35 -24.52
CA LEU A 91 -6.73 -7.03 -24.23
C LEU A 91 -5.96 -8.20 -23.59
N VAL A 92 -6.60 -8.98 -22.72
CA VAL A 92 -6.04 -10.22 -22.15
C VAL A 92 -5.73 -11.24 -23.25
N GLY A 93 -6.61 -11.33 -24.26
CA GLY A 93 -6.42 -12.24 -25.40
C GLY A 93 -6.24 -13.70 -24.98
N GLY A 94 -5.18 -14.32 -25.50
CA GLY A 94 -4.80 -15.71 -25.21
C GLY A 94 -3.68 -15.85 -24.16
N ALA A 95 -3.50 -14.88 -23.26
CA ALA A 95 -2.50 -14.97 -22.20
C ALA A 95 -2.71 -16.22 -21.34
N PRO A 96 -1.67 -17.00 -21.00
CA PRO A 96 -1.81 -18.21 -20.17
C PRO A 96 -2.07 -17.90 -18.70
N LEU A 97 -1.65 -16.71 -18.24
CA LEU A 97 -1.79 -16.26 -16.86
C LEU A 97 -2.20 -14.79 -16.83
N VAL A 98 -3.11 -14.46 -15.91
CA VAL A 98 -3.51 -13.08 -15.59
C VAL A 98 -3.34 -12.88 -14.07
N LEU A 99 -2.57 -11.85 -13.69
CA LEU A 99 -2.48 -11.40 -12.31
C LEU A 99 -3.18 -10.06 -12.18
N VAL A 100 -4.15 -10.00 -11.28
CA VAL A 100 -4.91 -8.79 -10.95
C VAL A 100 -4.38 -8.23 -9.65
N MET A 101 -4.00 -6.97 -9.64
CA MET A 101 -3.55 -6.28 -8.44
C MET A 101 -4.69 -5.44 -7.86
N ARG A 102 -5.07 -5.72 -6.63
CA ARG A 102 -6.21 -5.14 -5.92
C ARG A 102 -7.58 -5.75 -6.27
N GLU A 103 -8.30 -6.10 -5.24
CA GLU A 103 -9.59 -6.79 -5.35
C GLU A 103 -10.69 -5.97 -6.03
N TYR A 104 -10.65 -4.65 -5.94
CA TYR A 104 -11.61 -3.78 -6.62
C TYR A 104 -11.48 -3.81 -8.15
N LEU A 105 -10.40 -4.37 -8.69
CA LEU A 105 -10.27 -4.63 -10.13
C LEU A 105 -10.86 -5.97 -10.58
N ALA A 106 -11.25 -6.85 -9.65
CA ALA A 106 -11.80 -8.15 -10.00
C ALA A 106 -13.05 -8.08 -10.91
N PRO A 107 -14.00 -7.15 -10.72
CA PRO A 107 -15.17 -7.03 -11.60
C PRO A 107 -14.84 -6.71 -13.06
N TYR A 108 -13.72 -6.03 -13.31
CA TYR A 108 -13.26 -5.75 -14.68
C TYR A 108 -12.81 -6.99 -15.44
N LEU A 109 -12.64 -8.12 -14.74
CA LEU A 109 -12.28 -9.40 -15.34
C LEU A 109 -13.47 -10.33 -15.53
N ASP A 110 -14.70 -9.94 -15.28
CA ASP A 110 -15.87 -10.82 -15.37
C ASP A 110 -15.90 -11.58 -16.70
N ALA A 111 -15.72 -10.90 -17.84
CA ALA A 111 -15.70 -11.54 -19.15
C ALA A 111 -14.51 -12.49 -19.39
N VAL A 112 -13.44 -12.41 -18.60
CA VAL A 112 -12.33 -13.38 -18.59
C VAL A 112 -12.66 -14.57 -17.70
N LEU A 113 -13.16 -14.28 -16.49
CA LEU A 113 -13.48 -15.28 -15.47
C LEU A 113 -14.62 -16.21 -15.89
N ASP A 114 -15.52 -15.73 -16.76
CA ASP A 114 -16.65 -16.51 -17.28
C ASP A 114 -16.31 -17.36 -18.52
N ARG A 115 -15.09 -17.26 -19.06
CA ARG A 115 -14.67 -18.11 -20.20
C ARG A 115 -14.56 -19.56 -19.81
N HIS A 116 -15.03 -20.45 -20.64
CA HIS A 116 -14.90 -21.91 -20.43
C HIS A 116 -13.42 -22.35 -20.41
N ALA A 117 -12.61 -21.83 -21.36
CA ALA A 117 -11.16 -21.99 -21.40
C ALA A 117 -10.49 -20.64 -21.04
N ARG A 118 -10.35 -20.38 -19.72
CA ARG A 118 -9.76 -19.16 -19.22
C ARG A 118 -8.29 -19.32 -18.82
N PRO A 119 -7.50 -18.24 -18.84
CA PRO A 119 -6.16 -18.25 -18.27
C PRO A 119 -6.17 -18.65 -16.79
N MET A 120 -5.01 -18.98 -16.23
CA MET A 120 -4.83 -18.98 -14.78
C MET A 120 -5.01 -17.56 -14.27
N CYS A 121 -5.94 -17.36 -13.35
CA CYS A 121 -6.22 -16.04 -12.78
C CYS A 121 -5.76 -15.99 -11.32
N ILE A 122 -4.86 -15.07 -11.02
CA ILE A 122 -4.32 -14.81 -9.68
C ILE A 122 -4.79 -13.44 -9.24
N LEU A 123 -5.33 -13.33 -8.04
CA LEU A 123 -5.68 -12.05 -7.44
C LEU A 123 -4.69 -11.70 -6.33
N ASP A 124 -4.04 -10.56 -6.46
CA ASP A 124 -3.25 -9.94 -5.41
C ASP A 124 -4.14 -8.99 -4.62
N VAL A 125 -4.50 -9.40 -3.40
CA VAL A 125 -5.39 -8.61 -2.54
C VAL A 125 -4.67 -7.38 -2.02
N ASP A 126 -3.34 -7.46 -1.75
CA ASP A 126 -2.51 -6.44 -1.10
C ASP A 126 -3.03 -6.11 0.32
N ASP A 127 -4.13 -5.36 0.43
CA ASP A 127 -4.91 -5.15 1.65
C ASP A 127 -6.27 -5.84 1.55
N VAL A 128 -6.80 -6.39 2.65
CA VAL A 128 -8.21 -6.79 2.74
C VAL A 128 -9.03 -5.52 2.89
N GLU A 129 -9.55 -5.00 1.77
CA GLU A 129 -10.16 -3.65 1.71
C GLU A 129 -11.33 -3.50 2.68
N SER A 130 -12.20 -4.50 2.83
CA SER A 130 -13.31 -4.43 3.79
C SER A 130 -12.81 -4.22 5.23
N THR A 131 -11.69 -4.85 5.58
CA THR A 131 -11.05 -4.69 6.89
C THR A 131 -10.39 -3.31 7.01
N ALA A 132 -9.70 -2.85 5.98
CA ALA A 132 -9.06 -1.54 5.94
C ALA A 132 -10.09 -0.41 6.05
N ARG A 133 -11.19 -0.48 5.28
CA ARG A 133 -12.28 0.51 5.31
C ARG A 133 -13.00 0.58 6.65
N ARG A 134 -13.26 -0.58 7.26
CA ARG A 134 -13.88 -0.62 8.60
C ARG A 134 -13.02 0.07 9.65
N ARG A 135 -11.69 -0.10 9.60
CA ARG A 135 -10.73 0.57 10.49
C ARG A 135 -10.60 2.07 10.22
N SER A 136 -10.80 2.49 8.99
CA SER A 136 -10.80 3.91 8.61
C SER A 136 -12.12 4.62 8.87
N GLY A 137 -13.09 3.94 9.51
CA GLY A 137 -14.39 4.55 9.84
C GLY A 137 -15.37 4.66 8.67
N GLU A 138 -15.19 3.83 7.64
CA GLU A 138 -16.02 3.79 6.42
C GLU A 138 -16.88 2.50 6.38
N PRO A 139 -17.82 2.28 7.32
CA PRO A 139 -18.52 0.99 7.45
C PRO A 139 -19.36 0.63 6.22
N ALA A 140 -20.01 1.59 5.59
CA ALA A 140 -20.83 1.34 4.40
C ALA A 140 -19.99 0.89 3.20
N GLU A 141 -18.81 1.47 3.00
CA GLU A 141 -17.88 1.04 1.96
C GLU A 141 -17.26 -0.32 2.31
N ALA A 142 -16.95 -0.57 3.59
CA ALA A 142 -16.49 -1.86 4.07
C ALA A 142 -17.47 -3.00 3.77
N GLU A 143 -18.77 -2.77 3.92
CA GLU A 143 -19.81 -3.77 3.58
C GLU A 143 -19.87 -4.09 2.09
N ARG A 144 -19.66 -3.07 1.22
CA ARG A 144 -19.58 -3.28 -0.23
C ARG A 144 -18.36 -4.11 -0.61
N TYR A 145 -17.20 -3.79 -0.01
CA TYR A 145 -15.99 -4.59 -0.21
C TYR A 145 -16.17 -6.02 0.31
N GLU A 146 -16.81 -6.20 1.45
CA GLU A 146 -17.10 -7.54 1.99
C GLU A 146 -18.00 -8.35 1.03
N SER A 147 -18.98 -7.71 0.40
CA SER A 147 -19.80 -8.36 -0.63
C SER A 147 -18.99 -8.73 -1.87
N LEU A 148 -18.10 -7.83 -2.32
CA LEU A 148 -17.19 -8.05 -3.43
C LEU A 148 -16.23 -9.21 -3.13
N GLU A 149 -15.59 -9.21 -1.96
CA GLU A 149 -14.67 -10.26 -1.50
C GLU A 149 -15.38 -11.63 -1.50
N ARG A 150 -16.59 -11.72 -0.92
CA ARG A 150 -17.39 -12.97 -0.92
C ARG A 150 -17.66 -13.51 -2.32
N HIS A 151 -17.90 -12.60 -3.28
CA HIS A 151 -18.23 -12.98 -4.65
C HIS A 151 -16.99 -13.38 -5.46
N TYR A 152 -15.92 -12.58 -5.38
CA TYR A 152 -14.79 -12.72 -6.30
C TYR A 152 -13.66 -13.61 -5.81
N LEU A 153 -13.36 -13.67 -4.51
CA LEU A 153 -12.19 -14.41 -4.02
C LEU A 153 -12.14 -15.87 -4.49
N ARG A 154 -13.31 -16.51 -4.59
CA ARG A 154 -13.42 -17.93 -5.02
C ARG A 154 -13.41 -18.12 -6.54
N ARG A 155 -13.46 -17.06 -7.31
CA ARG A 155 -13.44 -17.13 -8.78
C ARG A 155 -12.02 -17.14 -9.34
N PHE A 156 -11.03 -16.79 -8.53
CA PHE A 156 -9.62 -16.84 -8.87
C PHE A 156 -9.03 -18.20 -8.50
N ASP A 157 -8.02 -18.64 -9.28
CA ASP A 157 -7.33 -19.90 -9.03
C ASP A 157 -6.43 -19.81 -7.81
N HIS A 158 -5.81 -18.62 -7.60
CA HIS A 158 -4.93 -18.35 -6.47
C HIS A 158 -5.11 -16.92 -5.96
N ILE A 159 -4.92 -16.76 -4.65
CA ILE A 159 -4.96 -15.47 -3.97
C ILE A 159 -3.59 -15.19 -3.35
N LEU A 160 -3.09 -13.96 -3.54
CA LEU A 160 -1.91 -13.43 -2.85
C LEU A 160 -2.35 -12.45 -1.76
N ALA A 161 -1.71 -12.53 -0.60
CA ALA A 161 -1.86 -11.56 0.49
C ALA A 161 -0.48 -11.00 0.87
N CYS A 162 -0.41 -9.75 1.35
CA CYS A 162 0.87 -9.12 1.66
C CYS A 162 1.41 -9.48 3.05
N SER A 163 0.64 -10.12 3.90
CA SER A 163 1.09 -10.55 5.23
C SER A 163 0.44 -11.84 5.69
N PRO A 164 1.05 -12.57 6.66
CA PRO A 164 0.41 -13.70 7.33
C PRO A 164 -0.88 -13.31 8.04
N THR A 165 -0.99 -12.07 8.52
CA THR A 165 -2.19 -11.55 9.18
C THR A 165 -3.34 -11.46 8.18
N ASP A 166 -3.10 -10.91 6.99
CA ASP A 166 -4.13 -10.80 5.94
C ASP A 166 -4.52 -12.19 5.42
N ALA A 167 -3.55 -13.09 5.23
CA ALA A 167 -3.84 -14.48 4.84
C ALA A 167 -4.69 -15.20 5.90
N SER A 168 -4.44 -14.96 7.20
CA SER A 168 -5.27 -15.50 8.30
C SER A 168 -6.66 -14.89 8.32
N ASP A 169 -6.80 -13.58 8.04
CA ASP A 169 -8.11 -12.92 7.95
C ASP A 169 -8.94 -13.50 6.78
N LEU A 170 -8.33 -13.66 5.60
CA LEU A 170 -8.96 -14.28 4.43
C LEU A 170 -9.40 -15.73 4.71
N ARG A 171 -8.57 -16.51 5.39
CA ARG A 171 -8.92 -17.88 5.80
C ARG A 171 -10.07 -17.90 6.80
N GLY A 172 -10.00 -17.06 7.84
CA GLY A 172 -11.02 -17.02 8.91
C GLY A 172 -12.39 -16.54 8.41
N ARG A 173 -12.42 -15.53 7.52
CA ARG A 173 -13.67 -14.91 7.06
C ARG A 173 -14.28 -15.59 5.83
N TYR A 174 -13.44 -16.07 4.93
CA TYR A 174 -13.88 -16.57 3.62
C TYR A 174 -13.51 -18.03 3.33
N GLY A 175 -12.68 -18.65 4.17
CA GLY A 175 -12.15 -20.00 3.94
C GLY A 175 -11.16 -20.04 2.75
N ILE A 176 -10.47 -18.94 2.47
CA ILE A 176 -9.52 -18.80 1.36
C ILE A 176 -8.09 -18.98 1.87
N ASP A 177 -7.38 -19.92 1.28
CA ASP A 177 -5.95 -20.13 1.50
C ASP A 177 -5.16 -19.21 0.57
N ALA A 178 -4.72 -18.05 1.12
CA ALA A 178 -3.91 -17.10 0.38
C ALA A 178 -2.41 -17.40 0.55
N MET A 179 -1.66 -17.33 -0.54
CA MET A 179 -0.20 -17.37 -0.52
C MET A 179 0.34 -16.01 -0.07
N VAL A 180 1.26 -16.01 0.90
CA VAL A 180 1.88 -14.76 1.37
C VAL A 180 2.97 -14.34 0.39
N ALA A 181 2.76 -13.18 -0.23
CA ALA A 181 3.72 -12.46 -1.05
C ALA A 181 3.97 -11.09 -0.41
N PRO A 182 4.96 -10.93 0.47
CA PRO A 182 5.15 -9.71 1.24
C PRO A 182 5.51 -8.52 0.35
N ASN A 183 5.28 -7.31 0.85
CA ASN A 183 5.83 -6.11 0.27
C ASN A 183 7.36 -6.15 0.35
N ALA A 184 8.05 -5.47 -0.57
CA ALA A 184 9.49 -5.49 -0.65
C ALA A 184 10.05 -4.08 -0.83
N VAL A 185 11.27 -3.86 -0.38
CA VAL A 185 11.96 -2.58 -0.49
C VAL A 185 13.36 -2.77 -1.10
N ASN A 186 13.82 -1.73 -1.79
CA ASN A 186 15.22 -1.66 -2.19
C ASN A 186 16.09 -1.40 -0.96
N ILE A 187 17.26 -2.01 -0.93
CA ILE A 187 18.27 -1.72 0.10
C ILE A 187 19.28 -0.75 -0.53
N PRO A 188 19.28 0.52 -0.10
CA PRO A 188 20.19 1.52 -0.66
C PRO A 188 21.62 1.27 -0.23
N ALA A 189 22.57 1.75 -1.04
CA ALA A 189 23.96 1.77 -0.64
C ALA A 189 24.17 2.68 0.59
N PRO A 190 25.01 2.30 1.54
CA PRO A 190 25.28 3.11 2.73
C PRO A 190 25.81 4.49 2.35
N ARG A 191 25.18 5.55 2.84
CA ARG A 191 25.63 6.92 2.68
C ARG A 191 25.94 7.54 4.04
N ARG A 192 27.10 8.18 4.17
CA ARG A 192 27.42 9.01 5.34
C ARG A 192 27.02 10.45 5.03
N VAL A 193 25.90 10.88 5.60
CA VAL A 193 25.35 12.22 5.45
C VAL A 193 25.07 12.76 6.85
N SER A 194 25.34 14.04 7.06
CA SER A 194 25.00 14.70 8.33
C SER A 194 23.48 14.78 8.48
N PRO A 195 22.94 14.45 9.65
CA PRO A 195 21.53 14.61 9.93
C PRO A 195 21.08 16.08 9.75
N ARG A 196 19.89 16.24 9.18
CA ARG A 196 19.22 17.52 9.00
C ARG A 196 17.95 17.61 9.81
N TRP A 197 17.30 16.46 10.03
CA TRP A 197 16.03 16.34 10.71
C TRP A 197 16.13 15.36 11.87
N ASP A 198 15.52 15.70 13.00
CA ASP A 198 15.45 14.80 14.14
C ASP A 198 14.44 13.69 13.88
N VAL A 199 13.26 14.04 13.41
CA VAL A 199 12.16 13.11 13.16
C VAL A 199 11.67 13.23 11.71
N LEU A 200 11.49 12.09 11.05
CA LEU A 200 10.96 11.98 9.70
C LEU A 200 9.64 11.21 9.70
N PHE A 201 8.63 11.73 9.03
CA PHE A 201 7.42 11.00 8.66
C PHE A 201 7.26 10.99 7.14
N VAL A 202 7.27 9.80 6.53
CA VAL A 202 7.10 9.60 5.08
C VAL A 202 5.74 9.00 4.79
N ALA A 203 4.96 9.65 3.90
CA ALA A 203 3.62 9.17 3.57
C ALA A 203 3.07 9.73 2.26
N ASN A 204 2.00 9.14 1.73
CA ASN A 204 1.06 9.88 0.89
C ASN A 204 0.24 10.81 1.79
N LEU A 205 0.51 12.10 1.71
CA LEU A 205 0.00 13.14 2.61
C LEU A 205 -1.39 13.69 2.20
N SER A 206 -2.07 13.01 1.26
CA SER A 206 -3.50 13.20 0.95
C SER A 206 -4.38 12.05 1.47
N TYR A 207 -3.79 10.94 1.87
CA TYR A 207 -4.53 9.79 2.41
C TYR A 207 -4.92 10.05 3.86
N ALA A 208 -6.22 10.04 4.17
CA ALA A 208 -6.78 10.48 5.45
C ALA A 208 -6.08 9.91 6.70
N PRO A 209 -5.75 8.61 6.81
CA PRO A 209 -4.99 8.09 7.95
C PRO A 209 -3.60 8.70 8.11
N ASN A 210 -2.92 9.05 7.02
CA ASN A 210 -1.61 9.70 7.06
C ASN A 210 -1.73 11.19 7.42
N VAL A 211 -2.79 11.86 6.97
CA VAL A 211 -3.10 13.24 7.35
C VAL A 211 -3.34 13.31 8.86
N ALA A 212 -4.20 12.44 9.40
CA ALA A 212 -4.45 12.34 10.84
C ALA A 212 -3.16 12.06 11.63
N ALA A 213 -2.30 11.16 11.13
CA ALA A 213 -1.01 10.85 11.74
C ALA A 213 -0.06 12.06 11.75
N ALA A 214 -0.03 12.86 10.67
CA ALA A 214 0.76 14.10 10.61
C ALA A 214 0.26 15.14 11.63
N HIS A 215 -1.06 15.29 11.78
CA HIS A 215 -1.66 16.16 12.78
C HIS A 215 -1.31 15.70 14.20
N TRP A 216 -1.47 14.40 14.47
CA TRP A 216 -1.15 13.84 15.79
C TRP A 216 0.34 14.03 16.14
N LEU A 217 1.24 13.83 15.16
CA LEU A 217 2.67 14.07 15.34
C LEU A 217 2.97 15.54 15.66
N CYS A 218 2.35 16.49 14.95
CA CYS A 218 2.67 17.91 15.07
C CYS A 218 1.97 18.60 16.25
N HIS A 219 0.73 18.20 16.60
CA HIS A 219 -0.05 18.88 17.62
C HIS A 219 0.00 18.23 18.99
N GLU A 220 0.24 16.92 19.07
CA GLU A 220 0.20 16.20 20.34
C GLU A 220 1.57 15.67 20.77
N ILE A 221 2.41 15.22 19.82
CA ILE A 221 3.72 14.64 20.13
C ILE A 221 4.82 15.71 20.14
N LEU A 222 4.93 16.52 19.07
CA LEU A 222 6.00 17.49 18.93
C LEU A 222 6.06 18.54 20.06
N PRO A 223 4.94 19.04 20.63
CA PRO A 223 5.00 19.94 21.79
C PRO A 223 5.70 19.34 23.04
N LEU A 224 5.78 18.00 23.13
CA LEU A 224 6.46 17.28 24.21
C LEU A 224 7.97 17.11 23.96
N MET A 225 8.47 17.52 22.78
CA MET A 225 9.88 17.55 22.40
C MET A 225 10.19 18.84 21.61
N PRO A 226 10.12 20.01 22.29
CA PRO A 226 10.09 21.33 21.64
C PRO A 226 11.34 21.67 20.83
N ASP A 227 12.49 21.09 21.16
CA ASP A 227 13.74 21.32 20.45
C ASP A 227 13.91 20.44 19.21
N ALA A 228 12.98 19.49 18.96
CA ALA A 228 13.07 18.58 17.84
C ALA A 228 12.55 19.22 16.54
N THR A 229 13.20 18.87 15.43
CA THR A 229 12.77 19.23 14.08
C THR A 229 12.08 18.04 13.41
N VAL A 230 10.97 18.31 12.71
CA VAL A 230 10.15 17.30 12.02
C VAL A 230 10.14 17.55 10.52
N ALA A 231 10.33 16.52 9.72
CA ALA A 231 10.09 16.54 8.29
C ALA A 231 8.90 15.66 7.93
N LEU A 232 7.85 16.25 7.34
CA LEU A 232 6.72 15.58 6.70
C LEU A 232 6.99 15.51 5.21
N VAL A 233 7.19 14.30 4.70
CA VAL A 233 7.73 14.07 3.34
C VAL A 233 6.85 13.06 2.59
N GLY A 234 6.67 13.29 1.29
CA GLY A 234 6.04 12.30 0.43
C GLY A 234 5.18 12.86 -0.68
N LEU A 235 4.08 12.18 -0.99
CA LEU A 235 3.22 12.51 -2.13
C LEU A 235 2.03 13.38 -1.71
N ASN A 236 1.64 14.30 -2.59
CA ASN A 236 0.36 15.00 -2.58
C ASN A 236 -0.05 15.57 -1.21
N PRO A 237 0.75 16.44 -0.55
CA PRO A 237 0.33 17.03 0.70
C PRO A 237 -0.98 17.80 0.54
N SER A 238 -1.96 17.51 1.40
CA SER A 238 -3.21 18.28 1.45
C SER A 238 -2.97 19.69 2.01
N ALA A 239 -3.93 20.60 1.81
CA ALA A 239 -3.88 21.93 2.40
C ALA A 239 -3.75 21.87 3.92
N GLU A 240 -4.41 20.89 4.56
CA GLU A 240 -4.32 20.63 5.99
C GLU A 240 -2.88 20.29 6.41
N VAL A 241 -2.20 19.40 5.67
CA VAL A 241 -0.80 19.05 5.97
C VAL A 241 0.12 20.24 5.71
N TYR A 242 -0.13 21.04 4.68
CA TYR A 242 0.64 22.26 4.44
C TYR A 242 0.48 23.29 5.57
N SER A 243 -0.67 23.36 6.23
CA SER A 243 -0.90 24.26 7.36
C SER A 243 -0.11 23.88 8.62
N LEU A 244 0.46 22.66 8.69
CA LEU A 244 1.34 22.23 9.80
C LEU A 244 2.75 22.82 9.72
N ARG A 245 3.12 23.54 8.66
CA ARG A 245 4.43 24.19 8.55
C ARG A 245 4.65 25.16 9.70
N ALA A 246 5.82 25.04 10.34
CA ALA A 246 6.27 25.88 11.42
C ALA A 246 7.79 26.01 11.36
N GLU A 247 8.41 26.77 12.27
CA GLU A 247 9.85 26.92 12.34
C GLU A 247 10.58 25.57 12.46
N ASN A 248 10.01 24.65 13.25
CA ASN A 248 10.55 23.31 13.46
C ASN A 248 9.80 22.18 12.69
N VAL A 249 8.86 22.53 11.79
CA VAL A 249 8.12 21.57 10.96
C VAL A 249 8.29 21.90 9.46
N PHE A 250 8.96 21.04 8.76
CA PHE A 250 9.12 21.10 7.31
C PHE A 250 8.11 20.21 6.60
N VAL A 251 7.47 20.71 5.54
CA VAL A 251 6.61 19.93 4.64
C VAL A 251 7.20 20.02 3.23
N SER A 252 7.59 18.86 2.66
CA SER A 252 8.38 18.82 1.41
C SER A 252 7.61 19.20 0.14
N GLY A 253 6.30 19.02 0.13
CA GLY A 253 5.59 18.88 -1.12
C GLY A 253 5.75 17.47 -1.71
N THR A 254 5.29 17.27 -2.95
CA THR A 254 5.51 16.02 -3.68
C THR A 254 6.99 15.92 -4.08
N VAL A 255 7.63 14.83 -3.67
CA VAL A 255 9.04 14.57 -4.00
C VAL A 255 9.16 13.32 -4.89
N PRO A 256 10.07 13.31 -5.86
CA PRO A 256 10.31 12.17 -6.73
C PRO A 256 11.04 11.03 -6.00
N ASP A 257 11.79 11.35 -4.94
CA ASP A 257 12.60 10.41 -4.19
C ASP A 257 12.62 10.78 -2.70
N VAL A 258 12.35 9.80 -1.85
CA VAL A 258 12.35 9.94 -0.39
C VAL A 258 13.68 9.51 0.26
N GLU A 259 14.57 8.85 -0.50
CA GLU A 259 15.86 8.35 -0.01
C GLU A 259 16.71 9.44 0.67
N PRO A 260 16.85 10.67 0.11
CA PRO A 260 17.62 11.74 0.74
C PRO A 260 17.12 12.13 2.14
N TYR A 261 15.81 12.02 2.35
CA TYR A 261 15.19 12.36 3.65
C TYR A 261 15.44 11.26 4.68
N TYR A 262 15.29 9.99 4.30
CA TYR A 262 15.72 8.91 5.18
C TYR A 262 17.22 9.03 5.54
N ALA A 263 18.07 9.32 4.56
CA ALA A 263 19.51 9.44 4.78
C ALA A 263 19.87 10.57 5.76
N THR A 264 19.10 11.67 5.77
CA THR A 264 19.39 12.87 6.58
C THR A 264 18.55 12.98 7.85
N SER A 265 17.80 11.95 8.22
CA SER A 265 16.98 11.95 9.46
C SER A 265 17.61 11.06 10.53
N ARG A 266 17.36 11.39 11.81
CA ARG A 266 17.87 10.64 12.97
C ARG A 266 16.94 9.52 13.39
N VAL A 267 15.63 9.81 13.43
CA VAL A 267 14.56 8.87 13.82
C VAL A 267 13.44 8.93 12.77
N VAL A 268 12.83 7.79 12.48
CA VAL A 268 11.59 7.73 11.67
C VAL A 268 10.42 7.50 12.59
N ALA A 269 9.41 8.38 12.50
CA ALA A 269 8.14 8.25 13.20
C ALA A 269 7.10 7.61 12.28
N VAL A 270 6.33 6.66 12.82
CA VAL A 270 5.19 6.05 12.15
C VAL A 270 3.96 6.13 13.06
N PRO A 271 3.39 7.34 13.23
CA PRO A 271 2.37 7.64 14.23
C PRO A 271 0.95 7.32 13.72
N LEU A 272 0.76 6.17 13.08
CA LEU A 272 -0.51 5.75 12.48
C LEU A 272 -1.47 5.25 13.56
N GLN A 273 -2.63 5.87 13.68
CA GLN A 273 -3.71 5.43 14.57
C GLN A 273 -4.75 4.56 13.84
N ALA A 274 -4.82 4.69 12.51
CA ALA A 274 -5.71 3.93 11.65
C ALA A 274 -4.99 3.54 10.34
N GLY A 275 -5.60 2.64 9.57
CA GLY A 275 -5.10 2.17 8.27
C GLY A 275 -5.04 0.65 8.18
N GLY A 276 -4.78 0.16 6.97
CA GLY A 276 -4.63 -1.26 6.63
C GLY A 276 -3.23 -1.58 6.13
N GLY A 277 -3.01 -2.88 5.85
CA GLY A 277 -1.83 -3.39 5.18
C GLY A 277 -0.52 -3.33 5.97
N THR A 278 0.56 -3.70 5.29
CA THR A 278 1.92 -3.59 5.83
C THR A 278 2.50 -2.21 5.61
N SER A 279 3.02 -1.60 6.67
CA SER A 279 3.62 -0.27 6.61
C SER A 279 4.97 -0.29 5.89
N ILE A 280 4.97 0.03 4.59
CA ILE A 280 6.18 0.10 3.76
C ILE A 280 7.20 1.09 4.34
N LYS A 281 6.74 2.20 4.94
CA LYS A 281 7.61 3.22 5.55
C LYS A 281 8.48 2.68 6.68
N VAL A 282 8.02 1.64 7.39
CA VAL A 282 8.84 0.94 8.41
C VAL A 282 9.95 0.14 7.73
N LEU A 283 9.62 -0.59 6.66
CA LEU A 283 10.59 -1.37 5.89
C LEU A 283 11.64 -0.47 5.22
N GLU A 284 11.21 0.66 4.66
CA GLU A 284 12.11 1.68 4.09
C GLU A 284 13.05 2.26 5.15
N ALA A 285 12.51 2.63 6.32
CA ALA A 285 13.33 3.13 7.43
C ALA A 285 14.40 2.11 7.83
N PHE A 286 14.03 0.85 7.95
CA PHE A 286 14.97 -0.24 8.26
C PHE A 286 16.01 -0.44 7.15
N ALA A 287 15.60 -0.39 5.87
CA ALA A 287 16.51 -0.47 4.73
C ALA A 287 17.55 0.66 4.75
N HIS A 288 17.18 1.83 5.24
CA HIS A 288 18.06 2.98 5.44
C HIS A 288 18.79 3.00 6.79
N ARG A 289 18.69 1.93 7.59
CA ARG A 289 19.28 1.81 8.92
C ARG A 289 18.88 2.98 9.84
N ARG A 290 17.59 3.36 9.80
CA ARG A 290 17.04 4.37 10.70
C ARG A 290 16.28 3.69 11.83
N PRO A 291 16.50 4.12 13.07
CA PRO A 291 15.69 3.65 14.19
C PRO A 291 14.26 4.20 14.01
N VAL A 292 13.28 3.40 14.42
CA VAL A 292 11.87 3.69 14.21
C VAL A 292 11.13 3.74 15.54
N VAL A 293 10.25 4.73 15.68
CA VAL A 293 9.18 4.76 16.69
C VAL A 293 7.86 4.64 15.97
N SER A 294 7.00 3.74 16.40
CA SER A 294 5.70 3.49 15.76
C SER A 294 4.61 3.24 16.80
N THR A 295 3.37 3.41 16.38
CA THR A 295 2.22 2.84 17.09
C THR A 295 2.09 1.35 16.81
N THR A 296 1.30 0.66 17.62
CA THR A 296 0.90 -0.74 17.38
C THR A 296 0.24 -0.91 16.00
N THR A 297 -0.57 0.06 15.59
CA THR A 297 -1.20 0.09 14.27
C THR A 297 -0.17 0.20 13.14
N GLY A 298 0.87 1.03 13.31
CA GLY A 298 1.88 1.29 12.29
C GLY A 298 2.81 0.10 11.97
N VAL A 299 2.83 -0.95 12.79
CA VAL A 299 3.66 -2.16 12.58
C VAL A 299 2.86 -3.40 12.20
N ARG A 300 1.55 -3.25 12.01
CA ARG A 300 0.68 -4.38 11.71
C ARG A 300 1.15 -5.16 10.46
N GLY A 301 1.01 -6.48 10.52
CA GLY A 301 1.39 -7.39 9.44
C GLY A 301 2.89 -7.58 9.26
N LEU A 302 3.73 -6.90 10.04
CA LEU A 302 5.18 -7.07 10.03
C LEU A 302 5.64 -7.98 11.17
N PRO A 303 6.61 -8.88 10.95
CA PRO A 303 7.16 -9.79 11.96
C PRO A 303 8.15 -9.04 12.88
N ILE A 304 7.65 -8.03 13.57
CA ILE A 304 8.45 -7.10 14.38
C ILE A 304 8.32 -7.45 15.86
N THR A 305 9.43 -7.30 16.59
CA THR A 305 9.47 -7.41 18.05
C THR A 305 9.82 -6.05 18.63
N ALA A 306 8.92 -5.51 19.48
CA ALA A 306 9.16 -4.27 20.22
C ALA A 306 10.43 -4.39 21.10
N GLY A 307 11.20 -3.32 21.18
CA GLY A 307 12.46 -3.26 21.91
C GLY A 307 13.65 -3.96 21.24
N LYS A 308 13.41 -4.79 20.21
CA LYS A 308 14.43 -5.42 19.39
C LYS A 308 14.63 -4.72 18.05
N HIS A 309 13.55 -4.50 17.31
CA HIS A 309 13.60 -3.91 15.97
C HIS A 309 13.15 -2.43 15.98
N ILE A 310 12.28 -2.07 16.90
CA ILE A 310 11.54 -0.82 16.93
C ILE A 310 11.10 -0.46 18.35
N LEU A 311 10.82 0.80 18.63
CA LEU A 311 10.05 1.21 19.81
C LEU A 311 8.59 1.37 19.41
N ILE A 312 7.68 0.88 20.28
CA ILE A 312 6.22 0.99 20.06
C ILE A 312 5.63 1.84 21.19
N ALA A 313 4.84 2.84 20.83
CA ALA A 313 4.13 3.71 21.73
C ALA A 313 2.82 4.20 21.09
N ASP A 314 1.72 4.09 21.82
CA ASP A 314 0.39 4.43 21.32
C ASP A 314 -0.16 5.75 21.90
N GLU A 315 0.50 6.31 22.92
CA GLU A 315 0.12 7.56 23.56
C GLU A 315 1.13 8.68 23.26
N PRO A 316 0.72 9.97 23.17
CA PRO A 316 1.61 11.07 22.79
C PRO A 316 2.86 11.16 23.64
N GLN A 317 2.73 11.08 24.98
CA GLN A 317 3.86 11.19 25.91
C GLN A 317 4.86 10.06 25.70
N SER A 318 4.41 8.81 25.68
CA SER A 318 5.30 7.66 25.49
C SER A 318 5.94 7.63 24.09
N PHE A 319 5.26 8.18 23.07
CA PHE A 319 5.81 8.31 21.73
C PHE A 319 6.91 9.38 21.69
N ALA A 320 6.68 10.53 22.31
CA ALA A 320 7.69 11.58 22.44
C ALA A 320 8.91 11.07 23.22
N ASP A 321 8.70 10.43 24.37
CA ASP A 321 9.78 9.86 25.20
C ASP A 321 10.61 8.83 24.41
N ALA A 322 9.96 8.00 23.59
CA ALA A 322 10.64 7.05 22.71
C ALA A 322 11.48 7.74 21.63
N CYS A 323 10.98 8.84 21.03
CA CYS A 323 11.74 9.65 20.09
C CYS A 323 12.96 10.29 20.76
N VAL A 324 12.77 10.99 21.88
CA VAL A 324 13.85 11.63 22.66
C VAL A 324 14.92 10.60 23.05
N ARG A 325 14.51 9.45 23.56
CA ARG A 325 15.45 8.37 23.89
C ARG A 325 16.34 7.96 22.72
N LEU A 326 15.79 7.89 21.49
CA LEU A 326 16.57 7.53 20.30
C LEU A 326 17.42 8.68 19.77
N LEU A 327 17.02 9.93 20.06
CA LEU A 327 17.82 11.10 19.75
C LEU A 327 19.01 11.26 20.71
N ASP A 328 18.85 10.90 21.97
CA ASP A 328 19.89 11.03 23.00
C ASP A 328 20.82 9.82 23.08
N ASP A 329 20.27 8.58 22.94
CA ASP A 329 21.04 7.34 23.00
C ASP A 329 21.30 6.78 21.60
N CYS A 330 22.38 7.27 20.97
CA CYS A 330 22.83 6.75 19.66
C CYS A 330 23.10 5.23 19.66
N SER A 331 23.45 4.65 20.81
CA SER A 331 23.74 3.21 20.92
C SER A 331 22.47 2.38 20.86
N ALA A 332 21.39 2.83 21.51
CA ALA A 332 20.09 2.21 21.41
C ALA A 332 19.53 2.31 19.98
N GLY A 333 19.62 3.51 19.38
CA GLY A 333 19.21 3.73 17.99
C GLY A 333 19.93 2.80 17.02
N LYS A 334 21.26 2.65 17.18
CA LYS A 334 22.07 1.76 16.35
C LYS A 334 21.67 0.28 16.51
N ARG A 335 21.46 -0.21 17.72
CA ARG A 335 21.04 -1.61 17.95
C ARG A 335 19.69 -1.91 17.26
N LEU A 336 18.71 -1.04 17.42
CA LEU A 336 17.39 -1.23 16.82
C LEU A 336 17.47 -1.17 15.29
N SER A 337 18.19 -0.21 14.73
CA SER A 337 18.31 -0.03 13.28
C SER A 337 19.06 -1.20 12.61
N GLU A 338 20.10 -1.75 13.25
CA GLU A 338 20.80 -2.93 12.72
C GLU A 338 19.91 -4.18 12.76
N ALA A 339 19.13 -4.37 13.83
CA ALA A 339 18.19 -5.49 13.91
C ALA A 339 17.06 -5.36 12.86
N GLY A 340 16.53 -4.14 12.67
CA GLY A 340 15.54 -3.86 11.62
C GLY A 340 16.12 -4.08 10.22
N TYR A 341 17.34 -3.63 9.98
CA TYR A 341 18.03 -3.82 8.70
C TYR A 341 18.25 -5.32 8.40
N SER A 342 18.68 -6.12 9.37
CA SER A 342 18.82 -7.57 9.20
C SER A 342 17.51 -8.23 8.83
N LEU A 343 16.40 -7.83 9.49
CA LEU A 343 15.06 -8.31 9.16
C LEU A 343 14.68 -8.00 7.71
N VAL A 344 14.96 -6.78 7.24
CA VAL A 344 14.68 -6.40 5.84
C VAL A 344 15.53 -7.19 4.87
N GLN A 345 16.82 -7.33 5.12
CA GLN A 345 17.70 -8.12 4.27
C GLN A 345 17.26 -9.58 4.15
N GLU A 346 16.78 -10.17 5.23
CA GLU A 346 16.39 -11.57 5.28
C GLU A 346 15.01 -11.84 4.65
N GLN A 347 14.06 -10.89 4.76
CA GLN A 347 12.67 -11.18 4.43
C GLN A 347 12.04 -10.23 3.42
N PHE A 348 12.55 -8.99 3.28
CA PHE A 348 11.86 -7.93 2.53
C PHE A 348 12.73 -7.25 1.45
N ALA A 349 13.97 -7.72 1.23
CA ALA A 349 14.80 -7.25 0.12
C ALA A 349 14.13 -7.60 -1.21
N ILE A 350 14.06 -6.64 -2.14
CA ILE A 350 13.27 -6.79 -3.37
C ILE A 350 13.75 -7.95 -4.24
N GLU A 351 15.05 -8.22 -4.27
CA GLU A 351 15.62 -9.33 -5.02
C GLU A 351 15.17 -10.68 -4.45
N ARG A 352 15.16 -10.80 -3.12
CA ARG A 352 14.75 -12.01 -2.41
C ARG A 352 13.26 -12.28 -2.58
N VAL A 353 12.42 -11.27 -2.36
CA VAL A 353 10.96 -11.42 -2.48
C VAL A 353 10.59 -11.71 -3.93
N THR A 354 11.23 -11.03 -4.91
CA THR A 354 11.02 -11.30 -6.34
C THR A 354 11.36 -12.75 -6.67
N ALA A 355 12.52 -13.25 -6.25
CA ALA A 355 12.95 -14.63 -6.52
C ALA A 355 12.00 -15.65 -5.89
N SER A 356 11.57 -15.42 -4.64
CA SER A 356 10.60 -16.28 -3.95
C SER A 356 9.26 -16.33 -4.68
N LEU A 357 8.74 -15.17 -5.06
CA LEU A 357 7.47 -15.04 -5.77
C LEU A 357 7.55 -15.66 -7.17
N SER A 358 8.61 -15.41 -7.94
CA SER A 358 8.82 -16.03 -9.25
C SER A 358 8.85 -17.55 -9.16
N GLY A 359 9.57 -18.10 -8.17
CA GLY A 359 9.61 -19.54 -7.94
C GLY A 359 8.24 -20.13 -7.56
N ALA A 360 7.45 -19.40 -6.78
CA ALA A 360 6.10 -19.81 -6.44
C ALA A 360 5.17 -19.79 -7.66
N LEU A 361 5.17 -18.70 -8.44
CA LEU A 361 4.37 -18.56 -9.66
C LEU A 361 4.75 -19.61 -10.70
N SER A 362 6.05 -19.93 -10.88
CA SER A 362 6.52 -20.97 -11.78
C SER A 362 5.93 -22.33 -11.43
N ARG A 363 5.91 -22.71 -10.16
CA ARG A 363 5.30 -23.97 -9.70
C ARG A 363 3.80 -24.03 -10.00
N LEU A 364 3.08 -22.91 -9.80
CA LEU A 364 1.64 -22.86 -10.10
C LEU A 364 1.37 -23.06 -11.61
N THR A 365 2.18 -22.44 -12.47
CA THR A 365 2.02 -22.57 -13.93
C THR A 365 2.39 -23.97 -14.45
N SER A 366 3.38 -24.62 -13.85
CA SER A 366 3.80 -25.99 -14.25
C SER A 366 2.75 -27.04 -13.90
N ASN A 367 2.09 -26.93 -12.75
CA ASN A 367 1.08 -27.89 -12.31
C ASN A 367 -0.24 -27.84 -13.12
N ARG A 368 -0.45 -26.85 -13.96
CA ARG A 368 -1.65 -26.73 -14.82
C ARG A 368 -1.47 -27.43 -16.17
N GLY A 369 -0.26 -27.84 -16.51
CA GLY A 369 0.08 -28.53 -17.77
C GLY A 369 -0.01 -30.06 -17.70
N GLU A 370 -0.24 -30.60 -16.50
CA GLU A 370 -0.54 -32.00 -16.24
C GLU A 370 -2.05 -32.20 -16.03
#